data_00604831c58c304d4cc8a6b380345d99
#
_entry.id   00604831c58c304d4cc8a6b380345d99
#
_cell.length_a   1.000
_cell.length_b   1.000
_cell.length_c   1.000
_cell.angle_alpha   90.00
_cell.angle_beta   90.00
_cell.angle_gamma   90.00
#
_symmetry.space_group_name_H-M   'P 1'
#
loop_
_entity.id
_entity.type
_entity.pdbx_description
1 polymer ?
#
loop_
_entity_poly.entity_id
_entity_poly.type
_entity_poly.pdbx_seq_one_letter_code
_entity_poly.pdbx_strand_id
1 'polypeptide(L)'
;MTHTTRRLAVIALACTASLAFAQATKGEIRIAHIHSKTGPLEAYAKQTQAGLMMGLSYATGGSMMVAGKKIVVIEKDDQGKPDVGKSLLAAAYADDKVDIAVGPTASPVALAMLPVAEEYKKILLVEPAVADSITGDKWNKYIFRTGRNSSQDALANAAAFDQEGVSIATLAQDYAFGRDGSKAFKDALKKAKVVHEEYVPQNATDITAAAQRIF
;
A
#
# COMPACT_ATOMS: atom_id res chain seq x y z
N MET A 1 -44.80 -29.94 44.10
CA MET A 1 -43.57 -29.26 43.70
C MET A 1 -43.33 -28.12 44.66
N THR A 2 -42.32 -28.23 45.49
CA THR A 2 -42.01 -27.29 46.55
C THR A 2 -41.40 -26.00 45.98
N HIS A 3 -41.58 -24.87 46.66
CA HIS A 3 -41.03 -23.57 46.24
C HIS A 3 -39.55 -23.57 45.95
N THR A 4 -38.79 -24.51 46.54
CA THR A 4 -37.34 -24.72 46.33
C THR A 4 -37.02 -25.22 44.91
N THR A 5 -37.83 -26.14 44.37
CA THR A 5 -37.64 -26.68 43.02
C THR A 5 -37.90 -25.65 41.90
N ARG A 6 -38.86 -24.73 42.16
CA ARG A 6 -39.11 -23.61 41.24
C ARG A 6 -37.99 -22.57 41.23
N ARG A 7 -37.36 -22.30 42.39
CA ARG A 7 -36.22 -21.34 42.47
C ARG A 7 -34.97 -21.89 41.81
N LEU A 8 -34.69 -23.19 41.92
CA LEU A 8 -33.58 -23.84 41.25
C LEU A 8 -33.75 -23.89 39.74
N ALA A 9 -34.96 -24.11 39.21
CA ALA A 9 -35.25 -24.07 37.78
C ALA A 9 -35.08 -22.69 37.16
N VAL A 10 -35.40 -21.60 37.87
CA VAL A 10 -35.23 -20.22 37.41
C VAL A 10 -33.74 -19.84 37.40
N ILE A 11 -32.95 -20.26 38.38
CA ILE A 11 -31.50 -20.00 38.43
C ILE A 11 -30.78 -20.77 37.33
N ALA A 12 -31.14 -22.00 37.04
CA ALA A 12 -30.55 -22.79 35.95
C ALA A 12 -30.86 -22.17 34.56
N LEU A 13 -32.06 -21.63 34.35
CA LEU A 13 -32.44 -20.98 33.10
C LEU A 13 -31.72 -19.63 32.92
N ALA A 14 -31.48 -18.86 33.99
CA ALA A 14 -30.73 -17.61 33.98
C ALA A 14 -29.24 -17.84 33.65
N CYS A 15 -28.62 -18.93 34.14
CA CYS A 15 -27.24 -19.30 33.84
C CYS A 15 -27.06 -19.76 32.36
N THR A 16 -28.03 -20.45 31.78
CA THR A 16 -27.98 -20.84 30.37
C THR A 16 -28.19 -19.65 29.41
N ALA A 17 -29.00 -18.67 29.78
CA ALA A 17 -29.14 -17.44 29.01
C ALA A 17 -27.87 -16.60 29.05
N SER A 18 -27.11 -16.55 30.16
CA SER A 18 -25.84 -15.85 30.25
C SER A 18 -24.73 -16.50 29.42
N LEU A 19 -24.74 -17.82 29.24
CA LEU A 19 -23.80 -18.54 28.37
C LEU A 19 -24.11 -18.32 26.87
N ALA A 20 -25.37 -18.06 26.49
CA ALA A 20 -25.74 -17.74 25.14
C ALA A 20 -25.29 -16.31 24.72
N PHE A 21 -25.17 -15.38 25.65
CA PHE A 21 -24.62 -14.05 25.39
C PHE A 21 -23.10 -13.99 25.35
N ALA A 22 -22.40 -15.03 25.82
CA ALA A 22 -20.94 -15.14 25.76
C ALA A 22 -20.41 -15.71 24.45
N GLN A 23 -21.24 -15.98 23.45
CA GLN A 23 -20.82 -16.08 22.05
C GLN A 23 -20.58 -14.66 21.56
N ALA A 24 -19.42 -14.12 21.98
CA ALA A 24 -18.91 -12.84 21.54
C ALA A 24 -19.09 -12.74 20.03
N THR A 25 -19.71 -11.67 19.58
CA THR A 25 -19.71 -11.23 18.21
C THR A 25 -18.29 -11.42 17.68
N LYS A 26 -18.11 -12.34 16.74
CA LYS A 26 -16.82 -12.56 16.10
C LYS A 26 -16.44 -11.22 15.50
N GLY A 27 -15.45 -10.54 16.08
CA GLY A 27 -15.02 -9.22 15.62
C GLY A 27 -14.55 -9.29 14.17
N GLU A 28 -14.39 -8.15 13.54
CA GLU A 28 -13.79 -8.02 12.21
C GLU A 28 -12.33 -7.59 12.32
N ILE A 29 -11.52 -7.94 11.33
CA ILE A 29 -10.26 -7.29 11.00
C ILE A 29 -10.55 -6.47 9.75
N ARG A 30 -10.47 -5.16 9.87
CA ARG A 30 -10.83 -4.23 8.79
C ARG A 30 -9.56 -3.71 8.13
N ILE A 31 -9.46 -3.89 6.82
CA ILE A 31 -8.31 -3.47 6.00
C ILE A 31 -8.80 -2.44 5.01
N ALA A 32 -8.25 -1.22 5.03
CA ALA A 32 -8.46 -0.28 3.92
C ALA A 32 -7.47 -0.62 2.80
N HIS A 33 -7.97 -0.87 1.59
CA HIS A 33 -7.15 -0.92 0.39
C HIS A 33 -7.33 0.37 -0.40
N ILE A 34 -6.36 1.28 -0.28
CA ILE A 34 -6.36 2.58 -0.93
C ILE A 34 -5.45 2.49 -2.14
N HIS A 35 -6.00 2.62 -3.33
CA HIS A 35 -5.25 2.43 -4.57
C HIS A 35 -5.85 3.24 -5.72
N SER A 36 -5.10 3.47 -6.80
CA SER A 36 -5.52 4.26 -7.96
C SER A 36 -6.44 3.45 -8.88
N LYS A 37 -7.70 3.19 -8.45
CA LYS A 37 -8.69 2.43 -9.25
C LYS A 37 -9.01 3.12 -10.57
N THR A 38 -8.84 4.43 -10.62
CA THR A 38 -8.97 5.25 -11.83
C THR A 38 -7.72 6.08 -12.06
N GLY A 39 -7.50 6.50 -13.30
CA GLY A 39 -6.35 7.32 -13.69
C GLY A 39 -5.20 6.53 -14.31
N PRO A 40 -4.01 7.15 -14.48
CA PRO A 40 -2.91 6.58 -15.27
C PRO A 40 -2.36 5.25 -14.75
N LEU A 41 -2.57 4.94 -13.47
CA LEU A 41 -2.06 3.71 -12.83
C LEU A 41 -3.13 2.63 -12.61
N GLU A 42 -4.31 2.76 -13.21
CA GLU A 42 -5.43 1.82 -13.07
C GLU A 42 -5.01 0.36 -13.33
N ALA A 43 -4.19 0.11 -14.36
CA ALA A 43 -3.74 -1.23 -14.69
C ALA A 43 -2.93 -1.89 -13.55
N TYR A 44 -2.06 -1.12 -12.90
CA TYR A 44 -1.31 -1.58 -11.72
C TYR A 44 -2.22 -1.78 -10.51
N ALA A 45 -3.16 -0.87 -10.30
CA ALA A 45 -4.11 -0.96 -9.19
C ALA A 45 -4.98 -2.21 -9.27
N LYS A 46 -5.43 -2.59 -10.46
CA LYS A 46 -6.18 -3.85 -10.69
C LYS A 46 -5.35 -5.09 -10.34
N GLN A 47 -4.08 -5.09 -10.70
CA GLN A 47 -3.17 -6.21 -10.40
C GLN A 47 -2.91 -6.34 -8.90
N THR A 48 -2.65 -5.23 -8.20
CA THR A 48 -2.45 -5.24 -6.74
C THR A 48 -3.71 -5.64 -6.00
N GLN A 49 -4.88 -5.19 -6.42
CA GLN A 49 -6.15 -5.64 -5.84
C GLN A 49 -6.33 -7.15 -5.99
N ALA A 50 -6.13 -7.68 -7.20
CA ALA A 50 -6.24 -9.12 -7.45
C ALA A 50 -5.22 -9.89 -6.58
N GLY A 51 -3.96 -9.43 -6.52
CA GLY A 51 -2.91 -10.04 -5.72
C GLY A 51 -3.22 -10.03 -4.22
N LEU A 52 -3.71 -8.91 -3.68
CA LEU A 52 -4.13 -8.80 -2.28
C LEU A 52 -5.24 -9.81 -1.95
N MET A 53 -6.29 -9.84 -2.77
CA MET A 53 -7.43 -10.74 -2.54
C MET A 53 -7.05 -12.22 -2.70
N MET A 54 -6.20 -12.55 -3.68
CA MET A 54 -5.67 -13.91 -3.84
C MET A 54 -4.79 -14.30 -2.64
N GLY A 55 -3.92 -13.42 -2.17
CA GLY A 55 -3.06 -13.65 -1.01
C GLY A 55 -3.88 -13.87 0.27
N LEU A 56 -4.88 -13.04 0.53
CA LEU A 56 -5.80 -13.21 1.66
C LEU A 56 -6.60 -14.52 1.56
N SER A 57 -7.12 -14.85 0.38
CA SER A 57 -7.82 -16.11 0.14
C SER A 57 -6.91 -17.31 0.39
N TYR A 58 -5.69 -17.30 -0.15
CA TYR A 58 -4.70 -18.35 0.06
C TYR A 58 -4.35 -18.53 1.54
N ALA A 59 -4.00 -17.45 2.22
CA ALA A 59 -3.59 -17.46 3.63
C ALA A 59 -4.70 -17.93 4.59
N THR A 60 -5.96 -17.80 4.18
CA THR A 60 -7.13 -18.17 4.99
C THR A 60 -7.84 -19.44 4.51
N GLY A 61 -7.28 -20.14 3.53
CA GLY A 61 -7.94 -21.32 2.91
C GLY A 61 -9.31 -20.97 2.32
N GLY A 62 -9.48 -19.77 1.76
CA GLY A 62 -10.73 -19.26 1.18
C GLY A 62 -11.76 -18.75 2.19
N SER A 63 -11.53 -18.93 3.49
CA SER A 63 -12.52 -18.61 4.53
C SER A 63 -12.64 -17.09 4.82
N MET A 64 -11.63 -16.31 4.45
CA MET A 64 -11.47 -14.90 4.86
C MET A 64 -11.60 -14.70 6.37
N MET A 65 -11.10 -15.68 7.14
CA MET A 65 -11.14 -15.68 8.61
C MET A 65 -9.73 -15.89 9.18
N VAL A 66 -9.38 -15.17 10.22
CA VAL A 66 -8.16 -15.39 11.01
C VAL A 66 -8.43 -15.22 12.50
N ALA A 67 -7.96 -16.13 13.32
CA ALA A 67 -8.19 -16.13 14.77
C ALA A 67 -9.66 -15.92 15.17
N GLY A 68 -10.59 -16.50 14.42
CA GLY A 68 -12.04 -16.38 14.66
C GLY A 68 -12.66 -15.05 14.23
N LYS A 69 -11.90 -14.13 13.62
CA LYS A 69 -12.37 -12.83 13.11
C LYS A 69 -12.46 -12.85 11.59
N LYS A 70 -13.50 -12.21 11.06
CA LYS A 70 -13.67 -12.03 9.61
C LYS A 70 -12.76 -10.91 9.09
N ILE A 71 -12.06 -11.15 7.98
CA ILE A 71 -11.35 -10.10 7.25
C ILE A 71 -12.35 -9.37 6.36
N VAL A 72 -12.38 -8.04 6.48
CA VAL A 72 -13.18 -7.14 5.65
C VAL A 72 -12.25 -6.16 4.95
N VAL A 73 -12.23 -6.19 3.63
CA VAL A 73 -11.45 -5.25 2.81
C VAL A 73 -12.37 -4.13 2.33
N ILE A 74 -11.98 -2.90 2.63
CA ILE A 74 -12.69 -1.67 2.23
C ILE A 74 -11.85 -0.98 1.16
N GLU A 75 -12.34 -1.00 -0.07
CA GLU A 75 -11.64 -0.37 -1.19
C GLU A 75 -11.92 1.12 -1.28
N LYS A 76 -10.88 1.90 -1.55
CA LYS A 76 -10.94 3.35 -1.75
C LYS A 76 -10.10 3.75 -2.96
N ASP A 77 -10.63 4.63 -3.80
CA ASP A 77 -9.98 5.12 -5.02
C ASP A 77 -9.28 6.46 -4.75
N ASP A 78 -7.96 6.46 -4.74
CA ASP A 78 -7.15 7.69 -4.58
C ASP A 78 -6.98 8.47 -5.89
N GLN A 79 -7.38 7.91 -7.04
CA GLN A 79 -7.29 8.53 -8.37
C GLN A 79 -5.84 8.94 -8.75
N GLY A 80 -4.83 8.40 -8.08
CA GLY A 80 -3.44 8.84 -8.21
C GLY A 80 -3.16 10.24 -7.63
N LYS A 81 -4.07 10.79 -6.82
CA LYS A 81 -3.98 12.15 -6.27
C LYS A 81 -3.54 12.14 -4.80
N PRO A 82 -2.41 12.80 -4.45
CA PRO A 82 -1.88 12.81 -3.08
C PRO A 82 -2.88 13.29 -2.02
N ASP A 83 -3.59 14.38 -2.28
CA ASP A 83 -4.56 14.94 -1.32
C ASP A 83 -5.77 14.02 -1.10
N VAL A 84 -6.20 13.33 -2.17
CA VAL A 84 -7.30 12.35 -2.07
C VAL A 84 -6.84 11.16 -1.24
N GLY A 85 -5.67 10.58 -1.53
CA GLY A 85 -5.13 9.46 -0.77
C GLY A 85 -4.92 9.79 0.71
N LYS A 86 -4.37 10.98 1.00
CA LYS A 86 -4.22 11.49 2.36
C LYS A 86 -5.57 11.55 3.10
N SER A 87 -6.59 12.14 2.48
CA SER A 87 -7.92 12.28 3.07
C SER A 87 -8.61 10.93 3.27
N LEU A 88 -8.48 10.02 2.29
CA LEU A 88 -9.05 8.68 2.38
C LEU A 88 -8.41 7.84 3.49
N LEU A 89 -7.09 7.98 3.72
CA LEU A 89 -6.42 7.27 4.81
C LEU A 89 -6.88 7.79 6.17
N ALA A 90 -7.00 9.12 6.34
CA ALA A 90 -7.52 9.72 7.56
C ALA A 90 -8.94 9.22 7.86
N ALA A 91 -9.84 9.26 6.87
CA ALA A 91 -11.21 8.74 7.01
C ALA A 91 -11.24 7.24 7.31
N ALA A 92 -10.37 6.44 6.67
CA ALA A 92 -10.28 5.01 6.94
C ALA A 92 -9.94 4.72 8.41
N TYR A 93 -8.98 5.46 8.99
CA TYR A 93 -8.61 5.29 10.38
C TYR A 93 -9.64 5.90 11.37
N ALA A 94 -10.17 7.09 11.05
CA ALA A 94 -11.06 7.82 11.94
C ALA A 94 -12.50 7.30 11.90
N ASP A 95 -13.06 7.08 10.72
CA ASP A 95 -14.48 6.80 10.50
C ASP A 95 -14.73 5.30 10.28
N ASP A 96 -14.02 4.68 9.33
CA ASP A 96 -14.18 3.26 9.04
C ASP A 96 -13.56 2.35 10.11
N LYS A 97 -12.77 2.91 11.03
CA LYS A 97 -12.10 2.16 12.13
C LYS A 97 -11.26 0.98 11.64
N VAL A 98 -10.57 1.13 10.50
CA VAL A 98 -9.73 0.06 10.00
C VAL A 98 -8.55 -0.21 10.93
N ASP A 99 -8.13 -1.47 11.00
CA ASP A 99 -6.98 -1.91 11.80
C ASP A 99 -5.66 -1.61 11.08
N ILE A 100 -5.65 -1.78 9.76
CA ILE A 100 -4.48 -1.59 8.89
C ILE A 100 -4.92 -1.02 7.54
N ALA A 101 -4.05 -0.25 6.90
CA ALA A 101 -4.23 0.18 5.51
C ALA A 101 -3.16 -0.45 4.61
N VAL A 102 -3.53 -0.74 3.36
CA VAL A 102 -2.68 -1.27 2.29
C VAL A 102 -2.77 -0.35 1.07
N GLY A 103 -1.68 -0.11 0.41
CA GLY A 103 -1.55 0.79 -0.72
C GLY A 103 -0.54 1.91 -0.43
N PRO A 104 -0.51 2.97 -1.22
CA PRO A 104 -1.20 3.21 -2.47
C PRO A 104 -0.40 2.76 -3.70
N THR A 105 -0.97 2.96 -4.90
CA THR A 105 -0.30 2.62 -6.16
C THR A 105 0.82 3.62 -6.49
N ALA A 106 0.56 4.91 -6.34
CA ALA A 106 1.48 5.98 -6.72
C ALA A 106 2.37 6.44 -5.57
N SER A 107 3.68 6.60 -5.82
CA SER A 107 4.64 7.05 -4.81
C SER A 107 4.33 8.44 -4.21
N PRO A 108 3.88 9.46 -4.96
CA PRO A 108 3.48 10.74 -4.36
C PRO A 108 2.30 10.61 -3.40
N VAL A 109 1.36 9.71 -3.71
CA VAL A 109 0.22 9.40 -2.82
C VAL A 109 0.74 8.75 -1.54
N ALA A 110 1.65 7.78 -1.65
CA ALA A 110 2.29 7.16 -0.49
C ALA A 110 2.94 8.20 0.41
N LEU A 111 3.78 9.09 -0.15
CA LEU A 111 4.46 10.13 0.60
C LEU A 111 3.50 11.07 1.34
N ALA A 112 2.35 11.39 0.74
CA ALA A 112 1.31 12.20 1.39
C ALA A 112 0.58 11.45 2.53
N MET A 113 0.54 10.11 2.47
CA MET A 113 -0.12 9.26 3.47
C MET A 113 0.78 8.96 4.69
N LEU A 114 2.12 9.02 4.57
CA LEU A 114 3.04 8.66 5.66
C LEU A 114 2.78 9.43 6.97
N PRO A 115 2.62 10.77 6.95
CA PRO A 115 2.34 11.53 8.18
C PRO A 115 0.99 11.15 8.83
N VAL A 116 -0.01 10.76 8.00
CA VAL A 116 -1.33 10.36 8.52
C VAL A 116 -1.21 9.04 9.30
N ALA A 117 -0.45 8.07 8.79
CA ALA A 117 -0.22 6.82 9.50
C ALA A 117 0.45 7.06 10.87
N GLU A 118 1.38 8.01 10.95
CA GLU A 118 2.04 8.42 12.20
C GLU A 118 1.07 9.12 13.15
N GLU A 119 0.27 10.07 12.66
CA GLU A 119 -0.74 10.79 13.43
C GLU A 119 -1.74 9.84 14.10
N TYR A 120 -2.26 8.89 13.34
CA TYR A 120 -3.23 7.90 13.85
C TYR A 120 -2.57 6.72 14.57
N LYS A 121 -1.24 6.59 14.55
CA LYS A 121 -0.47 5.48 15.13
C LYS A 121 -0.95 4.12 14.62
N LYS A 122 -1.23 4.04 13.33
CA LYS A 122 -1.74 2.84 12.65
C LYS A 122 -0.86 2.47 11.46
N ILE A 123 -0.75 1.17 11.19
CA ILE A 123 0.10 0.63 10.14
C ILE A 123 -0.43 0.99 8.76
N LEU A 124 0.45 1.55 7.93
CA LEU A 124 0.30 1.63 6.49
C LEU A 124 1.31 0.67 5.84
N LEU A 125 0.79 -0.37 5.19
CA LEU A 125 1.56 -1.31 4.40
C LEU A 125 1.61 -0.82 2.95
N VAL A 126 2.75 -0.28 2.54
CA VAL A 126 2.90 0.31 1.21
C VAL A 126 3.09 -0.77 0.15
N GLU A 127 2.20 -0.78 -0.84
CA GLU A 127 2.17 -1.69 -1.99
C GLU A 127 1.35 -1.06 -3.13
N PRO A 128 1.82 -0.91 -4.36
CA PRO A 128 3.16 -1.22 -4.91
C PRO A 128 4.07 0.00 -5.06
N ALA A 129 3.79 1.14 -4.46
CA ALA A 129 4.62 2.35 -4.59
C ALA A 129 6.08 2.08 -4.19
N VAL A 130 7.04 2.49 -5.05
CA VAL A 130 8.44 2.02 -4.96
C VAL A 130 9.48 3.11 -4.69
N ALA A 131 9.12 4.40 -4.62
CA ALA A 131 10.10 5.46 -4.33
C ALA A 131 10.92 5.14 -3.07
N ASP A 132 12.23 5.38 -3.12
CA ASP A 132 13.15 5.06 -2.02
C ASP A 132 12.85 5.87 -0.77
N SER A 133 12.45 7.13 -0.94
CA SER A 133 12.10 8.05 0.13
C SER A 133 11.00 7.53 1.08
N ILE A 134 10.11 6.64 0.60
CA ILE A 134 9.01 6.09 1.42
C ILE A 134 9.53 5.33 2.65
N THR A 135 10.57 4.52 2.49
CA THR A 135 11.22 3.78 3.59
C THR A 135 12.65 4.27 3.86
N GLY A 136 13.04 5.40 3.26
CA GLY A 136 14.27 6.14 3.48
C GLY A 136 14.04 7.35 4.38
N ASP A 137 14.33 8.54 3.87
CA ASP A 137 14.31 9.80 4.64
C ASP A 137 12.92 10.26 5.12
N LYS A 138 11.84 9.73 4.53
CA LYS A 138 10.45 10.02 4.92
C LYS A 138 9.82 8.95 5.81
N TRP A 139 10.55 7.87 6.11
CA TRP A 139 10.04 6.76 6.89
C TRP A 139 9.66 7.15 8.32
N ASN A 140 8.61 6.50 8.82
CA ASN A 140 8.29 6.47 10.25
C ASN A 140 7.91 5.04 10.66
N LYS A 141 7.86 4.77 11.96
CA LYS A 141 7.70 3.41 12.53
C LYS A 141 6.38 2.71 12.20
N TYR A 142 5.42 3.38 11.60
CA TYR A 142 4.13 2.82 11.19
C TYR A 142 4.10 2.41 9.72
N ILE A 143 5.20 2.63 8.99
CA ILE A 143 5.30 2.38 7.56
C ILE A 143 6.08 1.10 7.32
N PHE A 144 5.48 0.21 6.54
CA PHE A 144 6.08 -1.03 6.07
C PHE A 144 5.90 -1.13 4.56
N ARG A 145 6.79 -1.86 3.89
CA ARG A 145 6.71 -2.12 2.45
C ARG A 145 6.87 -3.62 2.21
N THR A 146 6.05 -4.19 1.34
CA THR A 146 6.14 -5.61 0.95
C THR A 146 6.92 -5.81 -0.33
N GLY A 147 6.90 -4.82 -1.22
CA GLY A 147 7.55 -4.88 -2.53
C GLY A 147 8.98 -4.33 -2.52
N ARG A 148 9.56 -4.32 -3.71
CA ARG A 148 10.87 -3.72 -4.00
C ARG A 148 10.85 -2.19 -3.86
N ASN A 149 12.03 -1.58 -3.92
CA ASN A 149 12.20 -0.14 -4.05
C ASN A 149 12.98 0.24 -5.33
N SER A 150 13.02 1.53 -5.64
CA SER A 150 13.69 2.05 -6.85
C SER A 150 15.18 1.72 -6.88
N SER A 151 15.88 1.74 -5.74
CA SER A 151 17.31 1.38 -5.68
C SER A 151 17.57 -0.08 -6.05
N GLN A 152 16.68 -1.01 -5.68
CA GLN A 152 16.82 -2.42 -6.07
C GLN A 152 16.69 -2.60 -7.58
N ASP A 153 15.69 -1.95 -8.21
CA ASP A 153 15.53 -1.95 -9.65
C ASP A 153 16.73 -1.29 -10.35
N ALA A 154 17.21 -0.17 -9.81
CA ALA A 154 18.32 0.59 -10.34
C ALA A 154 19.63 -0.21 -10.32
N LEU A 155 19.95 -0.87 -9.21
CA LEU A 155 21.14 -1.73 -9.10
C LEU A 155 21.12 -2.86 -10.11
N ALA A 156 19.97 -3.51 -10.30
CA ALA A 156 19.83 -4.58 -11.28
C ALA A 156 20.05 -4.08 -12.73
N ASN A 157 19.46 -2.93 -13.06
CA ASN A 157 19.60 -2.32 -14.37
C ASN A 157 21.02 -1.77 -14.58
N ALA A 158 21.62 -1.10 -13.61
CA ALA A 158 22.98 -0.58 -13.70
C ALA A 158 23.99 -1.68 -13.99
N ALA A 159 23.85 -2.85 -13.37
CA ALA A 159 24.73 -3.99 -13.59
C ALA A 159 24.81 -4.42 -15.08
N ALA A 160 23.76 -4.20 -15.87
CA ALA A 160 23.74 -4.52 -17.30
C ALA A 160 24.42 -3.45 -18.16
N PHE A 161 24.43 -2.18 -17.74
CA PHE A 161 24.88 -1.04 -18.56
C PHE A 161 26.18 -0.40 -18.08
N ASP A 162 26.68 -0.76 -16.88
CA ASP A 162 27.88 -0.15 -16.27
C ASP A 162 29.19 -0.61 -16.89
N GLN A 163 29.49 -0.12 -18.10
CA GLN A 163 30.71 -0.46 -18.87
C GLN A 163 31.53 0.80 -19.13
N GLU A 164 32.86 0.66 -19.25
CA GLU A 164 33.76 1.76 -19.60
C GLU A 164 33.43 2.33 -20.99
N GLY A 165 33.41 3.68 -21.07
CA GLY A 165 33.14 4.39 -22.32
C GLY A 165 31.66 4.47 -22.69
N VAL A 166 30.76 3.86 -21.92
CA VAL A 166 29.32 3.95 -22.16
C VAL A 166 28.77 5.28 -21.62
N SER A 167 28.09 6.01 -22.48
CA SER A 167 27.32 7.21 -22.15
C SER A 167 25.83 6.89 -22.19
N ILE A 168 25.09 7.29 -21.16
CA ILE A 168 23.69 6.93 -20.96
C ILE A 168 22.87 8.23 -20.92
N ALA A 169 21.76 8.27 -21.66
CA ALA A 169 20.70 9.25 -21.46
C ALA A 169 19.52 8.57 -20.77
N THR A 170 18.90 9.25 -19.82
CA THR A 170 17.72 8.75 -19.10
C THR A 170 16.49 9.59 -19.44
N LEU A 171 15.36 8.90 -19.61
CA LEU A 171 14.03 9.51 -19.73
C LEU A 171 13.12 8.91 -18.66
N ALA A 172 12.63 9.72 -17.78
CA ALA A 172 11.79 9.28 -16.66
C ALA A 172 10.53 10.14 -16.50
N GLN A 173 9.54 9.62 -15.80
CA GLN A 173 8.37 10.39 -15.42
C GLN A 173 8.72 11.37 -14.28
N ASP A 174 8.18 12.61 -14.37
CA ASP A 174 8.46 13.69 -13.42
C ASP A 174 7.59 13.59 -12.15
N TYR A 175 7.85 12.54 -11.37
CA TYR A 175 7.30 12.39 -10.02
C TYR A 175 8.24 11.52 -9.16
N ALA A 176 7.91 11.31 -7.87
CA ALA A 176 8.82 10.68 -6.90
C ALA A 176 9.42 9.34 -7.38
N PHE A 177 8.62 8.47 -8.04
CA PHE A 177 9.12 7.23 -8.62
C PHE A 177 10.23 7.46 -9.65
N GLY A 178 9.98 8.31 -10.65
CA GLY A 178 10.96 8.57 -11.73
C GLY A 178 12.20 9.31 -11.22
N ARG A 179 12.01 10.26 -10.32
CA ARG A 179 13.12 11.03 -9.72
C ARG A 179 14.01 10.15 -8.86
N ASP A 180 13.44 9.40 -7.91
CA ASP A 180 14.20 8.48 -7.06
C ASP A 180 14.86 7.37 -7.88
N GLY A 181 14.16 6.82 -8.89
CA GLY A 181 14.69 5.79 -9.78
C GLY A 181 15.87 6.27 -10.63
N SER A 182 15.76 7.46 -11.26
CA SER A 182 16.87 8.04 -12.04
C SER A 182 18.07 8.33 -11.17
N LYS A 183 17.85 8.90 -9.98
CA LYS A 183 18.93 9.14 -9.02
C LYS A 183 19.61 7.84 -8.61
N ALA A 184 18.84 6.83 -8.20
CA ALA A 184 19.37 5.54 -7.76
C ALA A 184 20.16 4.83 -8.88
N PHE A 185 19.67 4.90 -10.14
CA PHE A 185 20.37 4.35 -11.29
C PHE A 185 21.71 5.04 -11.52
N LYS A 186 21.74 6.38 -11.49
CA LYS A 186 22.96 7.18 -11.64
C LYS A 186 23.96 6.90 -10.52
N ASP A 187 23.50 6.79 -9.29
CA ASP A 187 24.34 6.50 -8.12
C ASP A 187 24.91 5.05 -8.16
N ALA A 188 24.23 4.14 -8.81
CA ALA A 188 24.67 2.74 -8.95
C ALA A 188 25.77 2.53 -10.01
N LEU A 189 25.92 3.45 -10.98
CA LEU A 189 26.94 3.37 -12.03
C LEU A 189 28.32 3.70 -11.47
N LYS A 190 29.34 2.92 -11.86
CA LYS A 190 30.75 3.11 -11.47
C LYS A 190 31.65 3.46 -12.64
N LYS A 191 31.31 3.00 -13.85
CA LYS A 191 32.10 3.11 -15.08
C LYS A 191 31.40 3.95 -16.13
N ALA A 192 30.12 3.62 -16.41
CA ALA A 192 29.29 4.38 -17.33
C ALA A 192 28.87 5.73 -16.71
N LYS A 193 28.50 6.68 -17.55
CA LYS A 193 28.08 8.02 -17.12
C LYS A 193 26.73 8.38 -17.67
N VAL A 194 25.84 8.90 -16.82
CA VAL A 194 24.63 9.60 -17.26
C VAL A 194 25.04 10.99 -17.76
N VAL A 195 24.90 11.21 -19.07
CA VAL A 195 25.28 12.46 -19.73
C VAL A 195 24.10 13.38 -20.00
N HIS A 196 22.87 12.83 -19.97
CA HIS A 196 21.64 13.60 -20.15
C HIS A 196 20.50 13.00 -19.30
N GLU A 197 19.73 13.84 -18.65
CA GLU A 197 18.55 13.43 -17.89
C GLU A 197 17.34 14.24 -18.38
N GLU A 198 16.30 13.54 -18.82
CA GLU A 198 15.07 14.15 -19.30
C GLU A 198 13.89 13.67 -18.45
N TYR A 199 12.95 14.56 -18.15
CA TYR A 199 11.77 14.25 -17.37
C TYR A 199 10.50 14.69 -18.08
N VAL A 200 9.49 13.82 -18.05
CA VAL A 200 8.18 14.07 -18.66
C VAL A 200 7.07 13.95 -17.62
N PRO A 201 5.99 14.73 -17.72
CA PRO A 201 4.84 14.60 -16.83
C PRO A 201 4.30 13.16 -16.79
N GLN A 202 3.82 12.71 -15.64
CA GLN A 202 3.28 11.34 -15.45
C GLN A 202 2.13 11.02 -16.44
N ASN A 203 1.37 12.03 -16.83
CA ASN A 203 0.24 11.89 -17.75
C ASN A 203 0.57 12.26 -19.20
N ALA A 204 1.86 12.40 -19.54
CA ALA A 204 2.27 12.68 -20.91
C ALA A 204 1.88 11.52 -21.83
N THR A 205 1.11 11.83 -22.88
CA THR A 205 0.72 10.87 -23.92
C THR A 205 1.65 10.94 -25.14
N ASP A 206 2.40 12.04 -25.28
CA ASP A 206 3.40 12.25 -26.31
C ASP A 206 4.74 12.65 -25.64
N ILE A 207 5.77 11.88 -25.90
CA ILE A 207 7.14 12.10 -25.40
C ILE A 207 8.13 12.43 -26.51
N THR A 208 7.63 12.67 -27.74
CA THR A 208 8.47 12.88 -28.93
C THR A 208 9.48 14.00 -28.73
N ALA A 209 9.03 15.14 -28.20
CA ALA A 209 9.91 16.28 -27.96
C ALA A 209 11.00 15.99 -26.89
N ALA A 210 10.67 15.21 -25.87
CA ALA A 210 11.64 14.79 -24.88
C ALA A 210 12.66 13.78 -25.46
N ALA A 211 12.19 12.84 -26.26
CA ALA A 211 13.05 11.88 -26.96
C ALA A 211 14.00 12.59 -27.93
N GLN A 212 13.52 13.58 -28.70
CA GLN A 212 14.36 14.36 -29.62
C GLN A 212 15.47 15.17 -28.95
N ARG A 213 15.33 15.51 -27.66
CA ARG A 213 16.40 16.19 -26.91
C ARG A 213 17.51 15.24 -26.47
N ILE A 214 17.29 13.95 -26.54
CA ILE A 214 18.26 12.92 -26.17
C ILE A 214 19.15 12.55 -27.37
N PHE A 215 18.64 12.66 -28.59
CA PHE A 215 19.30 12.31 -29.84
C PHE A 215 19.72 13.54 -30.64
#